data_b0ff8ca498d606ed39a163f797b18ddf
#
_entry.id   b0ff8ca498d606ed39a163f797b18ddf
#
_cell.length_a   1.000
_cell.length_b   1.000
_cell.length_c   1.000
_cell.angle_alpha   90.00
_cell.angle_beta   90.00
_cell.angle_gamma   90.00
#
_symmetry.space_group_name_H-M   'P 1'
#
loop_
_entity.id
_entity.type
_entity.pdbx_description
1 polymer ?
#
loop_
_entity_poly.entity_id
_entity_poly.type
_entity_poly.pdbx_seq_one_letter_code
_entity_poly.pdbx_strand_id
1 'polypeptide(L)'
;AQDAAFAFYYPENLEILEELGAEVVSFSPISDPDLPPGTTGVYLGGGYPELHASALAANRPLLAALRRADAASMPIYGECGGLMYLTRGLRESSGVRHEWVGTVPAWSTMDGTQSRIAYVAGILGCGSALGPAGTPLRGHVFHPSALDRPLPAETCAFHLTAPASAAEGYARGNLVASYVHLHFGAVPDLAAHWLDRCRAWSAGESTTTGPDASPRPEDS
;
A
#
# COMPACT_ATOMS: atom_id res chain seq x y z
N ALA A 1 6.32 -8.93 1.32
CA ALA A 1 6.24 -9.85 0.17
C ALA A 1 7.57 -9.85 -0.58
N GLN A 2 8.18 -11.01 -0.75
CA GLN A 2 9.46 -11.12 -1.49
C GLN A 2 9.47 -12.40 -2.32
N ASP A 3 9.33 -12.23 -3.64
CA ASP A 3 9.47 -13.29 -4.64
C ASP A 3 9.72 -12.69 -6.03
N ALA A 4 9.56 -13.46 -7.09
CA ALA A 4 9.78 -13.00 -8.46
C ALA A 4 8.79 -11.87 -8.90
N ALA A 5 7.61 -11.77 -8.28
CA ALA A 5 6.63 -10.73 -8.56
C ALA A 5 6.90 -9.44 -7.76
N PHE A 6 7.53 -9.54 -6.57
CA PHE A 6 7.76 -8.45 -5.62
C PHE A 6 9.24 -8.41 -5.20
N ALA A 7 10.08 -7.93 -6.09
CA ALA A 7 11.54 -7.94 -5.92
C ALA A 7 12.16 -6.57 -5.68
N PHE A 8 11.37 -5.48 -5.76
CA PHE A 8 11.89 -4.14 -5.62
C PHE A 8 11.57 -3.55 -4.24
N TYR A 9 12.61 -3.35 -3.45
CA TYR A 9 12.62 -2.66 -2.16
C TYR A 9 13.85 -1.77 -2.08
N TYR A 10 13.77 -0.66 -1.36
CA TYR A 10 14.97 -0.04 -0.82
C TYR A 10 15.48 -0.89 0.34
N PRO A 11 16.70 -1.44 0.28
CA PRO A 11 17.25 -2.21 1.41
C PRO A 11 17.21 -1.41 2.71
N GLU A 12 17.52 -0.12 2.63
CA GLU A 12 17.51 0.81 3.76
C GLU A 12 16.12 0.92 4.44
N ASN A 13 15.03 0.77 3.68
CA ASN A 13 13.69 0.77 4.26
C ASN A 13 13.48 -0.43 5.18
N LEU A 14 13.98 -1.60 4.79
CA LEU A 14 13.88 -2.83 5.61
C LEU A 14 14.78 -2.71 6.84
N GLU A 15 16.01 -2.23 6.67
CA GLU A 15 16.96 -1.98 7.77
C GLU A 15 16.38 -1.00 8.80
N ILE A 16 15.76 0.11 8.36
CA ILE A 16 15.10 1.07 9.25
C ILE A 16 13.96 0.41 10.03
N LEU A 17 13.15 -0.44 9.41
CA LEU A 17 12.08 -1.16 10.10
C LEU A 17 12.67 -2.10 11.17
N GLU A 18 13.74 -2.81 10.88
CA GLU A 18 14.44 -3.69 11.83
C GLU A 18 15.08 -2.89 12.98
N GLU A 19 15.74 -1.77 12.70
CA GLU A 19 16.29 -0.85 13.70
C GLU A 19 15.21 -0.28 14.64
N LEU A 20 14.00 -0.07 14.12
CA LEU A 20 12.83 0.33 14.91
C LEU A 20 12.17 -0.85 15.68
N GLY A 21 12.74 -2.06 15.57
CA GLY A 21 12.34 -3.25 16.34
C GLY A 21 11.32 -4.13 15.66
N ALA A 22 11.15 -4.05 14.35
CA ALA A 22 10.37 -5.01 13.59
C ALA A 22 11.17 -6.30 13.35
N GLU A 23 10.50 -7.45 13.37
CA GLU A 23 11.00 -8.68 12.77
C GLU A 23 10.47 -8.75 11.33
N VAL A 24 11.36 -8.60 10.35
CA VAL A 24 10.99 -8.66 8.92
C VAL A 24 11.01 -10.11 8.46
N VAL A 25 9.84 -10.66 8.17
CA VAL A 25 9.67 -12.04 7.70
C VAL A 25 9.15 -12.04 6.26
N SER A 26 9.91 -12.66 5.36
CA SER A 26 9.54 -12.76 3.95
C SER A 26 8.46 -13.82 3.71
N PHE A 27 7.57 -13.54 2.75
CA PHE A 27 6.62 -14.53 2.21
C PHE A 27 6.49 -14.33 0.69
N SER A 28 6.09 -15.39 0.00
CA SER A 28 5.91 -15.40 -1.46
C SER A 28 4.44 -15.31 -1.84
N PRO A 29 3.96 -14.19 -2.39
CA PRO A 29 2.62 -14.12 -2.97
C PRO A 29 2.34 -15.15 -4.08
N ILE A 30 3.36 -15.64 -4.76
CA ILE A 30 3.20 -16.67 -5.79
C ILE A 30 2.92 -18.05 -5.18
N SER A 31 3.58 -18.42 -4.07
CA SER A 31 3.61 -19.81 -3.61
C SER A 31 3.08 -20.05 -2.20
N ASP A 32 3.17 -19.08 -1.30
CA ASP A 32 2.77 -19.29 0.08
C ASP A 32 1.25 -19.20 0.23
N PRO A 33 0.60 -20.15 0.92
CA PRO A 33 -0.85 -20.19 1.00
C PRO A 33 -1.44 -19.22 2.05
N ASP A 34 -0.61 -18.67 2.95
CA ASP A 34 -1.03 -17.78 4.02
C ASP A 34 0.10 -16.80 4.39
N LEU A 35 -0.22 -15.79 5.21
CA LEU A 35 0.77 -14.93 5.83
C LEU A 35 1.58 -15.69 6.89
N PRO A 36 2.85 -15.31 7.14
CA PRO A 36 3.64 -15.91 8.21
C PRO A 36 2.91 -15.83 9.56
N PRO A 37 3.01 -16.85 10.43
CA PRO A 37 2.43 -16.80 11.76
C PRO A 37 2.95 -15.60 12.56
N GLY A 38 2.06 -14.93 13.30
CA GLY A 38 2.41 -13.75 14.09
C GLY A 38 2.54 -12.45 13.29
N THR A 39 2.19 -12.44 11.99
CA THR A 39 2.19 -11.21 11.20
C THR A 39 1.29 -10.15 11.82
N THR A 40 1.84 -8.95 12.04
CA THR A 40 1.14 -7.79 12.59
C THR A 40 1.02 -6.62 11.61
N GLY A 41 1.68 -6.72 10.46
CA GLY A 41 1.59 -5.77 9.35
C GLY A 41 2.12 -6.39 8.06
N VAL A 42 1.67 -5.92 6.92
CA VAL A 42 2.06 -6.44 5.60
C VAL A 42 2.65 -5.34 4.74
N TYR A 43 3.86 -5.55 4.25
CA TYR A 43 4.51 -4.68 3.27
C TYR A 43 4.61 -5.40 1.92
N LEU A 44 3.91 -4.86 0.92
CA LEU A 44 3.91 -5.31 -0.47
C LEU A 44 4.71 -4.28 -1.29
N GLY A 45 5.95 -4.58 -1.59
CA GLY A 45 6.84 -3.70 -2.34
C GLY A 45 6.55 -3.65 -3.83
N GLY A 46 7.48 -3.04 -4.56
CA GLY A 46 7.43 -3.00 -6.01
C GLY A 46 7.89 -4.28 -6.67
N GLY A 47 7.73 -4.32 -7.98
CA GLY A 47 8.09 -5.45 -8.81
C GLY A 47 7.27 -5.49 -10.09
N TYR A 48 7.13 -6.68 -10.64
CA TYR A 48 6.45 -6.92 -11.90
C TYR A 48 5.35 -7.98 -11.74
N PRO A 49 4.29 -7.71 -10.94
CA PRO A 49 3.21 -8.67 -10.70
C PRO A 49 2.46 -9.05 -11.99
N GLU A 50 2.47 -8.19 -13.01
CA GLU A 50 1.87 -8.47 -14.31
C GLU A 50 2.52 -9.67 -15.02
N LEU A 51 3.82 -9.89 -14.83
CA LEU A 51 4.52 -11.04 -15.40
C LEU A 51 4.14 -12.36 -14.72
N HIS A 52 3.55 -12.29 -13.54
CA HIS A 52 3.12 -13.41 -12.71
C HIS A 52 1.61 -13.44 -12.48
N ALA A 53 0.84 -12.70 -13.28
CA ALA A 53 -0.57 -12.42 -13.04
C ALA A 53 -1.43 -13.68 -12.83
N SER A 54 -1.23 -14.71 -13.64
CA SER A 54 -1.96 -15.98 -13.51
C SER A 54 -1.61 -16.72 -12.23
N ALA A 55 -0.32 -16.77 -11.85
CA ALA A 55 0.13 -17.46 -10.65
C ALA A 55 -0.40 -16.76 -9.38
N LEU A 56 -0.30 -15.43 -9.33
CA LEU A 56 -0.86 -14.62 -8.25
C LEU A 56 -2.39 -14.79 -8.13
N ALA A 57 -3.10 -14.83 -9.26
CA ALA A 57 -4.54 -15.06 -9.27
C ALA A 57 -4.92 -16.50 -8.87
N ALA A 58 -4.08 -17.47 -9.13
CA ALA A 58 -4.30 -18.88 -8.75
C ALA A 58 -4.09 -19.11 -7.25
N ASN A 59 -3.30 -18.30 -6.56
CA ASN A 59 -3.05 -18.43 -5.12
C ASN A 59 -4.23 -17.89 -4.28
N ARG A 60 -5.41 -18.52 -4.47
CA ARG A 60 -6.66 -18.15 -3.78
C ARG A 60 -6.55 -18.13 -2.24
N PRO A 61 -5.82 -19.05 -1.60
CA PRO A 61 -5.66 -19.02 -0.14
C PRO A 61 -5.01 -17.73 0.36
N LEU A 62 -3.90 -17.28 -0.23
CA LEU A 62 -3.24 -16.04 0.17
C LEU A 62 -4.08 -14.80 -0.16
N LEU A 63 -4.76 -14.76 -1.31
CA LEU A 63 -5.71 -13.67 -1.61
C LEU A 63 -6.77 -13.56 -0.51
N ALA A 64 -7.29 -14.68 -0.02
CA ALA A 64 -8.24 -14.69 1.07
C ALA A 64 -7.60 -14.25 2.41
N ALA A 65 -6.35 -14.64 2.67
CA ALA A 65 -5.61 -14.20 3.86
C ALA A 65 -5.42 -12.69 3.89
N LEU A 66 -4.99 -12.08 2.78
CA LEU A 66 -4.83 -10.63 2.67
C LEU A 66 -6.17 -9.88 2.83
N ARG A 67 -7.26 -10.40 2.29
CA ARG A 67 -8.61 -9.84 2.50
C ARG A 67 -9.03 -9.92 3.96
N ARG A 68 -8.73 -11.03 4.65
CA ARG A 68 -9.00 -11.17 6.10
C ARG A 68 -8.16 -10.18 6.91
N ALA A 69 -6.89 -10.00 6.56
CA ALA A 69 -6.00 -9.02 7.20
C ALA A 69 -6.56 -7.59 7.06
N ASP A 70 -6.97 -7.18 5.86
CA ASP A 70 -7.61 -5.89 5.61
C ASP A 70 -8.93 -5.73 6.40
N ALA A 71 -9.80 -6.74 6.36
CA ALA A 71 -11.06 -6.74 7.11
C ALA A 71 -10.86 -6.67 8.64
N ALA A 72 -9.74 -7.23 9.15
CA ALA A 72 -9.32 -7.12 10.53
C ALA A 72 -8.58 -5.81 10.85
N SER A 73 -8.50 -4.89 9.88
CA SER A 73 -7.76 -3.62 10.01
C SER A 73 -6.27 -3.78 10.32
N MET A 74 -5.66 -4.91 9.93
CA MET A 74 -4.21 -5.07 9.99
C MET A 74 -3.54 -4.02 9.08
N PRO A 75 -2.48 -3.35 9.52
CA PRO A 75 -1.74 -2.42 8.67
C PRO A 75 -1.20 -3.10 7.41
N ILE A 76 -1.60 -2.58 6.25
CA ILE A 76 -1.14 -3.04 4.93
C ILE A 76 -0.59 -1.84 4.17
N TYR A 77 0.65 -1.94 3.72
CA TYR A 77 1.30 -0.94 2.90
C TYR A 77 1.72 -1.55 1.57
N GLY A 78 1.27 -0.94 0.45
CA GLY A 78 1.55 -1.40 -0.91
C GLY A 78 2.20 -0.32 -1.78
N GLU A 79 3.36 -0.62 -2.38
CA GLU A 79 4.07 0.26 -3.31
C GLU A 79 4.04 -0.31 -4.72
N CYS A 80 3.69 0.49 -5.71
CA CYS A 80 3.79 0.18 -7.14
C CYS A 80 3.15 -1.19 -7.48
N GLY A 81 3.93 -2.25 -7.63
CA GLY A 81 3.42 -3.61 -7.80
C GLY A 81 2.51 -4.06 -6.67
N GLY A 82 2.79 -3.65 -5.44
CA GLY A 82 1.96 -3.90 -4.27
C GLY A 82 0.60 -3.20 -4.36
N LEU A 83 0.54 -1.94 -4.83
CA LEU A 83 -0.72 -1.28 -5.15
C LEU A 83 -1.50 -2.09 -6.19
N MET A 84 -0.84 -2.49 -7.28
CA MET A 84 -1.49 -3.28 -8.33
C MET A 84 -2.13 -4.54 -7.77
N TYR A 85 -1.39 -5.29 -6.95
CA TYR A 85 -1.88 -6.55 -6.35
C TYR A 85 -3.05 -6.35 -5.38
N LEU A 86 -3.11 -5.20 -4.72
CA LEU A 86 -4.23 -4.83 -3.84
C LEU A 86 -5.48 -4.39 -4.60
N THR A 87 -5.39 -4.06 -5.91
CA THR A 87 -6.56 -3.78 -6.74
C THR A 87 -7.44 -5.02 -6.95
N ARG A 88 -8.56 -4.88 -7.65
CA ARG A 88 -9.42 -6.00 -8.06
C ARG A 88 -8.68 -7.03 -8.91
N GLY A 89 -7.58 -6.62 -9.55
CA GLY A 89 -6.74 -7.44 -10.39
C GLY A 89 -6.15 -6.71 -11.58
N LEU A 90 -5.52 -7.46 -12.47
CA LEU A 90 -4.98 -6.98 -13.73
C LEU A 90 -5.96 -7.23 -14.86
N ARG A 91 -6.17 -6.24 -15.69
CA ARG A 91 -6.84 -6.36 -17.01
C ARG A 91 -5.81 -6.21 -18.11
N GLU A 92 -5.62 -7.28 -18.87
CA GLU A 92 -4.75 -7.25 -20.04
C GLU A 92 -5.43 -6.55 -21.22
N SER A 93 -4.64 -6.04 -22.16
CA SER A 93 -5.13 -5.49 -23.44
C SER A 93 -5.89 -6.53 -24.28
N SER A 94 -5.60 -7.81 -24.12
CA SER A 94 -6.33 -8.94 -24.69
C SER A 94 -7.77 -9.08 -24.16
N GLY A 95 -8.11 -8.39 -23.06
CA GLY A 95 -9.37 -8.53 -22.35
C GLY A 95 -9.36 -9.60 -21.24
N VAL A 96 -8.30 -10.38 -21.11
CA VAL A 96 -8.12 -11.33 -20.03
C VAL A 96 -8.04 -10.58 -18.69
N ARG A 97 -8.66 -11.15 -17.65
CA ARG A 97 -8.68 -10.59 -16.29
C ARG A 97 -8.09 -11.60 -15.32
N HIS A 98 -7.17 -11.11 -14.50
CA HIS A 98 -6.58 -11.85 -13.39
C HIS A 98 -7.07 -11.20 -12.09
N GLU A 99 -7.96 -11.87 -11.37
CA GLU A 99 -8.49 -11.35 -10.10
C GLU A 99 -7.46 -11.48 -8.99
N TRP A 100 -7.24 -10.38 -8.26
CA TRP A 100 -6.30 -10.28 -7.15
C TRP A 100 -6.98 -9.98 -5.82
N VAL A 101 -6.32 -9.23 -4.91
CA VAL A 101 -6.82 -9.02 -3.54
C VAL A 101 -8.15 -8.27 -3.50
N GLY A 102 -8.31 -7.18 -4.25
CA GLY A 102 -9.58 -6.47 -4.41
C GLY A 102 -9.92 -5.48 -3.29
N THR A 103 -8.97 -5.10 -2.45
CA THR A 103 -9.17 -4.11 -1.37
C THR A 103 -9.13 -2.67 -1.88
N VAL A 104 -8.42 -2.41 -2.99
CA VAL A 104 -8.46 -1.14 -3.73
C VAL A 104 -9.52 -1.24 -4.84
N PRO A 105 -10.51 -0.31 -4.93
CA PRO A 105 -11.71 -0.46 -5.77
C PRO A 105 -11.50 -0.08 -7.24
N ALA A 106 -10.38 -0.48 -7.83
CA ALA A 106 -10.01 -0.26 -9.23
C ALA A 106 -9.42 -1.54 -9.83
N TRP A 107 -9.25 -1.59 -11.16
CA TRP A 107 -8.43 -2.57 -11.85
C TRP A 107 -7.14 -1.92 -12.30
N SER A 108 -6.05 -2.68 -12.26
CA SER A 108 -4.80 -2.30 -12.91
C SER A 108 -4.84 -2.64 -14.39
N THR A 109 -4.22 -1.79 -15.22
CA THR A 109 -3.98 -2.02 -16.65
C THR A 109 -2.52 -1.73 -16.96
N MET A 110 -2.02 -2.22 -18.09
CA MET A 110 -0.65 -1.94 -18.56
C MET A 110 -0.61 -0.75 -19.55
N ASP A 111 -1.56 0.16 -19.45
CA ASP A 111 -1.69 1.35 -20.30
C ASP A 111 -1.07 2.61 -19.69
N GLY A 112 -0.22 2.45 -18.67
CA GLY A 112 0.45 3.56 -17.99
C GLY A 112 1.52 4.21 -18.86
N THR A 113 1.72 5.50 -18.65
CA THR A 113 2.67 6.31 -19.44
C THR A 113 3.95 6.68 -18.68
N GLN A 114 4.01 6.38 -17.37
CA GLN A 114 5.16 6.72 -16.52
C GLN A 114 6.30 5.70 -16.73
N SER A 115 6.96 5.78 -17.86
CA SER A 115 8.09 4.91 -18.22
C SER A 115 9.47 5.48 -17.85
N ARG A 116 9.51 6.57 -17.12
CA ARG A 116 10.76 7.21 -16.62
C ARG A 116 10.65 7.41 -15.12
N ILE A 117 11.78 7.21 -14.42
CA ILE A 117 11.86 7.52 -13.00
C ILE A 117 11.64 9.01 -12.79
N ALA A 118 10.72 9.36 -11.91
CA ALA A 118 10.51 10.73 -11.44
C ALA A 118 10.56 10.75 -9.91
N TYR A 119 11.41 11.60 -9.38
CA TYR A 119 11.45 11.85 -7.93
C TYR A 119 10.26 12.73 -7.54
N VAL A 120 9.62 12.36 -6.46
CA VAL A 120 8.42 13.04 -5.97
C VAL A 120 8.60 13.51 -4.52
N ALA A 121 7.92 14.61 -4.21
CA ALA A 121 7.73 15.09 -2.86
C ALA A 121 6.26 15.47 -2.67
N GLY A 122 5.79 15.42 -1.45
CA GLY A 122 4.40 15.73 -1.12
C GLY A 122 4.12 15.59 0.35
N ILE A 123 2.85 15.40 0.66
CA ILE A 123 2.35 15.16 2.02
C ILE A 123 1.32 14.04 2.01
N LEU A 124 1.09 13.41 3.14
CA LEU A 124 -0.05 12.51 3.32
C LEU A 124 -1.35 13.28 3.13
N GLY A 125 -2.23 12.79 2.27
CA GLY A 125 -3.50 13.43 1.92
C GLY A 125 -4.57 13.25 2.99
N CYS A 126 -4.47 12.16 3.75
CA CYS A 126 -5.35 11.86 4.88
C CYS A 126 -4.56 11.20 6.01
N GLY A 127 -5.15 11.13 7.21
CA GLY A 127 -4.60 10.33 8.29
C GLY A 127 -4.67 8.84 7.94
N SER A 128 -3.56 8.12 8.11
CA SER A 128 -3.42 6.73 7.72
C SER A 128 -2.44 5.98 8.61
N ALA A 129 -2.16 4.72 8.29
CA ALA A 129 -1.14 3.94 8.99
C ALA A 129 0.27 4.54 8.88
N LEU A 130 0.54 5.39 7.89
CA LEU A 130 1.84 6.06 7.73
C LEU A 130 1.95 7.37 8.53
N GLY A 131 0.87 7.86 9.14
CA GLY A 131 0.89 9.05 9.97
C GLY A 131 -0.31 9.96 9.77
N PRO A 132 -0.33 11.14 10.43
CA PRO A 132 -1.38 12.14 10.27
C PRO A 132 -1.33 12.80 8.90
N ALA A 133 -2.48 13.35 8.44
CA ALA A 133 -2.54 14.17 7.24
C ALA A 133 -1.55 15.34 7.33
N GLY A 134 -0.92 15.68 6.20
CA GLY A 134 0.09 16.75 6.14
C GLY A 134 1.52 16.29 6.47
N THR A 135 1.73 15.04 6.92
CA THR A 135 3.10 14.50 7.12
C THR A 135 3.86 14.51 5.79
N PRO A 136 5.08 15.08 5.74
CA PRO A 136 5.88 15.11 4.52
C PRO A 136 6.19 13.71 4.00
N LEU A 137 6.38 13.60 2.69
CA LEU A 137 6.89 12.39 2.06
C LEU A 137 7.88 12.68 0.94
N ARG A 138 8.76 11.73 0.67
CA ARG A 138 9.67 11.72 -0.47
C ARG A 138 9.78 10.31 -1.02
N GLY A 139 9.93 10.20 -2.33
CA GLY A 139 10.08 8.93 -3.00
C GLY A 139 10.32 9.10 -4.49
N HIS A 140 10.03 8.05 -5.22
CA HIS A 140 10.03 8.09 -6.69
C HIS A 140 8.85 7.31 -7.23
N VAL A 141 8.52 7.56 -8.50
CA VAL A 141 7.54 6.78 -9.28
C VAL A 141 8.21 6.25 -10.54
N PHE A 142 7.89 5.00 -10.87
CA PHE A 142 8.26 4.36 -12.14
C PHE A 142 7.30 3.20 -12.37
N HIS A 143 6.34 3.35 -13.27
CA HIS A 143 5.36 2.29 -13.56
C HIS A 143 4.79 2.40 -14.97
N PRO A 144 4.76 1.31 -15.74
CA PRO A 144 4.08 1.23 -17.01
C PRO A 144 2.59 0.92 -16.90
N SER A 145 2.09 0.74 -15.67
CA SER A 145 0.70 0.44 -15.37
C SER A 145 -0.10 1.68 -15.01
N ALA A 146 -1.42 1.57 -15.05
CA ALA A 146 -2.36 2.59 -14.61
C ALA A 146 -3.57 1.95 -13.91
N LEU A 147 -4.36 2.74 -13.21
CA LEU A 147 -5.67 2.32 -12.73
C LEU A 147 -6.73 2.64 -13.79
N ASP A 148 -7.72 1.75 -13.96
CA ASP A 148 -8.79 1.88 -14.96
C ASP A 148 -9.75 3.04 -14.68
N ARG A 149 -9.68 3.62 -13.49
CA ARG A 149 -10.49 4.75 -13.04
C ARG A 149 -9.80 5.54 -11.93
N PRO A 150 -10.14 6.82 -11.76
CA PRO A 150 -9.71 7.57 -10.58
C PRO A 150 -10.31 6.96 -9.32
N LEU A 151 -9.56 7.03 -8.22
CA LEU A 151 -10.01 6.65 -6.89
C LEU A 151 -10.80 7.79 -6.24
N PRO A 152 -11.69 7.51 -5.28
CA PRO A 152 -12.43 8.56 -4.57
C PRO A 152 -11.50 9.56 -3.92
N ALA A 153 -11.78 10.87 -4.06
CA ALA A 153 -10.90 11.95 -3.60
C ALA A 153 -10.62 11.88 -2.08
N GLU A 154 -11.60 11.44 -1.30
CA GLU A 154 -11.50 11.27 0.15
C GLU A 154 -10.55 10.13 0.57
N THR A 155 -10.19 9.26 -0.36
CA THR A 155 -9.22 8.16 -0.14
C THR A 155 -7.83 8.47 -0.67
N CYS A 156 -7.55 9.71 -1.06
CA CYS A 156 -6.25 10.12 -1.57
C CYS A 156 -5.17 9.90 -0.51
N ALA A 157 -4.23 9.00 -0.78
CA ALA A 157 -3.14 8.70 0.14
C ALA A 157 -2.14 9.85 0.21
N PHE A 158 -1.76 10.43 -0.93
CA PHE A 158 -0.71 11.43 -1.04
C PHE A 158 -1.15 12.63 -1.89
N HIS A 159 -0.85 13.82 -1.44
CA HIS A 159 -0.86 15.04 -2.25
C HIS A 159 0.57 15.35 -2.68
N LEU A 160 0.92 15.00 -3.91
CA LEU A 160 2.23 15.32 -4.47
C LEU A 160 2.32 16.81 -4.80
N THR A 161 3.48 17.41 -4.57
CA THR A 161 3.78 18.82 -4.85
C THR A 161 4.91 18.99 -5.86
N ALA A 162 5.70 17.94 -6.08
CA ALA A 162 6.79 17.91 -7.04
C ALA A 162 6.85 16.53 -7.73
N PRO A 163 7.20 16.44 -9.01
CA PRO A 163 7.50 17.55 -9.92
C PRO A 163 6.25 18.36 -10.33
N ALA A 164 5.06 17.82 -10.11
CA ALA A 164 3.78 18.48 -10.36
C ALA A 164 2.79 18.15 -9.24
N SER A 165 1.80 19.01 -9.05
CA SER A 165 0.72 18.74 -8.09
C SER A 165 -0.19 17.64 -8.61
N ALA A 166 -0.39 16.61 -7.81
CA ALA A 166 -1.26 15.48 -8.12
C ALA A 166 -1.78 14.79 -6.87
N ALA A 167 -3.02 14.28 -6.94
CA ALA A 167 -3.54 13.31 -5.99
C ALA A 167 -3.03 11.91 -6.39
N GLU A 168 -2.54 11.13 -5.43
CA GLU A 168 -1.92 9.84 -5.69
C GLU A 168 -2.31 8.82 -4.62
N GLY A 169 -2.52 7.57 -5.07
CA GLY A 169 -2.71 6.43 -4.20
C GLY A 169 -4.07 6.35 -3.51
N TYR A 170 -4.19 5.37 -2.65
CA TYR A 170 -5.38 4.99 -1.90
C TYR A 170 -5.05 4.77 -0.44
N ALA A 171 -5.81 5.39 0.46
CA ALA A 171 -5.74 5.12 1.87
C ALA A 171 -7.14 4.95 2.46
N ARG A 172 -7.32 3.91 3.28
CA ARG A 172 -8.56 3.63 4.01
C ARG A 172 -8.23 2.90 5.31
N GLY A 173 -8.41 3.56 6.43
CA GLY A 173 -8.01 3.01 7.72
C GLY A 173 -6.51 2.71 7.77
N ASN A 174 -6.15 1.46 8.00
CA ASN A 174 -4.76 1.01 8.06
C ASN A 174 -4.20 0.50 6.71
N LEU A 175 -4.99 0.54 5.63
CA LEU A 175 -4.53 0.23 4.27
C LEU A 175 -4.03 1.49 3.59
N VAL A 176 -2.79 1.46 3.10
CA VAL A 176 -2.20 2.50 2.24
C VAL A 176 -1.57 1.85 1.02
N ALA A 177 -1.89 2.34 -0.17
CA ALA A 177 -1.33 1.83 -1.40
C ALA A 177 -1.13 2.95 -2.43
N SER A 178 0.04 2.99 -3.11
CA SER A 178 0.40 4.05 -4.04
C SER A 178 1.41 3.55 -5.07
N TYR A 179 1.51 4.22 -6.21
CA TYR A 179 2.62 4.02 -7.13
C TYR A 179 3.94 4.61 -6.63
N VAL A 180 3.90 5.47 -5.62
CA VAL A 180 5.11 6.04 -5.03
C VAL A 180 5.87 4.99 -4.23
N HIS A 181 7.14 4.83 -4.54
CA HIS A 181 8.09 4.14 -3.69
C HIS A 181 8.63 5.13 -2.66
N LEU A 182 8.23 4.98 -1.40
CA LEU A 182 8.69 5.85 -0.33
C LEU A 182 10.11 5.48 0.10
N HIS A 183 10.91 6.49 0.42
CA HIS A 183 12.23 6.30 1.03
C HIS A 183 12.14 6.70 2.51
N PHE A 184 12.08 5.73 3.41
CA PHE A 184 11.91 5.98 4.84
C PHE A 184 13.11 6.73 5.45
N GLY A 185 14.32 6.54 4.92
CA GLY A 185 15.49 7.33 5.34
C GLY A 185 15.35 8.83 5.07
N ALA A 186 14.51 9.25 4.12
CA ALA A 186 14.22 10.66 3.88
C ALA A 186 13.17 11.24 4.85
N VAL A 187 12.26 10.40 5.37
CA VAL A 187 11.21 10.78 6.34
C VAL A 187 10.98 9.59 7.28
N PRO A 188 11.85 9.40 8.31
CA PRO A 188 11.80 8.24 9.21
C PRO A 188 10.49 8.10 9.99
N ASP A 189 9.80 9.21 10.24
CA ASP A 189 8.52 9.22 10.95
C ASP A 189 7.46 8.35 10.27
N LEU A 190 7.51 8.17 8.94
CA LEU A 190 6.56 7.31 8.22
C LEU A 190 6.71 5.83 8.64
N ALA A 191 7.95 5.36 8.76
CA ALA A 191 8.24 3.99 9.23
C ALA A 191 7.84 3.81 10.70
N ALA A 192 8.16 4.79 11.55
CA ALA A 192 7.82 4.77 12.97
C ALA A 192 6.31 4.71 13.18
N HIS A 193 5.53 5.57 12.50
CA HIS A 193 4.07 5.56 12.58
C HIS A 193 3.48 4.22 12.11
N TRP A 194 4.00 3.66 11.00
CA TRP A 194 3.51 2.38 10.50
C TRP A 194 3.75 1.25 11.51
N LEU A 195 4.92 1.18 12.12
CA LEU A 195 5.23 0.17 13.15
C LEU A 195 4.41 0.38 14.42
N ASP A 196 4.15 1.62 14.82
CA ASP A 196 3.27 1.88 15.97
C ASP A 196 1.84 1.40 15.70
N ARG A 197 1.34 1.51 14.46
CA ARG A 197 0.06 0.92 14.05
C ARG A 197 0.09 -0.60 14.09
N CYS A 198 1.19 -1.23 13.65
CA CYS A 198 1.36 -2.69 13.75
C CYS A 198 1.33 -3.17 15.21
N ARG A 199 2.00 -2.45 16.12
CA ARG A 199 2.01 -2.74 17.57
C ARG A 199 0.62 -2.56 18.18
N ALA A 200 -0.05 -1.45 17.91
CA ALA A 200 -1.39 -1.17 18.39
C ALA A 200 -2.39 -2.23 17.92
N TRP A 201 -2.33 -2.63 16.65
CA TRP A 201 -3.17 -3.71 16.12
C TRP A 201 -2.90 -5.05 16.83
N SER A 202 -1.64 -5.40 17.06
CA SER A 202 -1.25 -6.62 17.79
C SER A 202 -1.73 -6.62 19.24
N ALA A 203 -1.79 -5.45 19.89
CA ALA A 203 -2.30 -5.29 21.23
C ALA A 203 -3.84 -5.32 21.33
N GLY A 204 -4.55 -5.39 20.19
CA GLY A 204 -6.01 -5.33 20.14
C GLY A 204 -6.58 -3.93 20.40
N GLU A 205 -5.76 -2.89 20.27
CA GLU A 205 -6.19 -1.51 20.42
C GLU A 205 -7.00 -1.06 19.21
N SER A 206 -8.12 -0.34 19.44
CA SER A 206 -8.95 0.20 18.34
C SER A 206 -8.17 1.31 17.62
N THR A 207 -7.70 1.01 16.39
CA THR A 207 -6.88 1.93 15.58
C THR A 207 -7.72 2.75 14.58
N THR A 208 -9.02 2.96 14.85
CA THR A 208 -9.88 3.76 13.97
C THR A 208 -9.44 5.23 13.97
N THR A 209 -8.69 5.62 12.94
CA THR A 209 -8.62 7.02 12.51
C THR A 209 -9.92 7.35 11.78
N GLY A 210 -11.01 7.61 12.55
CA GLY A 210 -12.23 8.16 12.00
C GLY A 210 -12.01 9.65 11.66
N PRO A 211 -12.75 10.23 10.71
CA PRO A 211 -12.78 11.66 10.55
C PRO A 211 -13.24 12.28 11.87
N ASP A 212 -12.53 13.33 12.29
CA ASP A 212 -12.77 14.13 13.47
C ASP A 212 -14.27 14.38 13.67
N ALA A 213 -14.83 13.88 14.76
CA ALA A 213 -16.21 14.12 15.10
C ALA A 213 -16.33 15.60 15.51
N SER A 214 -16.73 16.44 14.57
CA SER A 214 -17.14 17.81 14.88
C SER A 214 -18.15 17.79 16.03
N PRO A 215 -17.99 18.64 17.07
CA PRO A 215 -18.92 18.70 18.18
C PRO A 215 -20.32 19.09 17.64
N ARG A 216 -21.34 18.33 18.02
CA ARG A 216 -22.73 18.70 17.74
C ARG A 216 -23.01 20.05 18.37
N PRO A 217 -23.67 21.00 17.68
CA PRO A 217 -24.14 22.19 18.33
C PRO A 217 -25.16 21.80 19.40
N GLU A 218 -24.93 22.24 20.63
CA GLU A 218 -25.89 22.11 21.72
C GLU A 218 -27.13 22.92 21.38
N ASP A 219 -28.27 22.26 21.48
CA ASP A 219 -29.58 22.90 21.39
C ASP A 219 -29.74 23.96 22.51
N SER A 220 -29.97 25.18 22.11
CA SER A 220 -30.48 26.26 22.97
C SER A 220 -31.74 26.83 22.38
#